data_5bef01831be19e72b7c83cd2dfead5d3
#
_entry.id   5bef01831be19e72b7c83cd2dfead5d3
#
_cell.length_a   1.000
_cell.length_b   1.000
_cell.length_c   1.000
_cell.angle_alpha   90.00
_cell.angle_beta   90.00
_cell.angle_gamma   90.00
#
_symmetry.space_group_name_H-M   'P 1'
#
loop_
_entity.id
_entity.type
_entity.pdbx_description
1 polymer ?
#
loop_
_entity_poly.entity_id
_entity_poly.type
_entity_poly.pdbx_seq_one_letter_code
_entity_poly.pdbx_strand_id
1 'polypeptide(L)'
;HDKKKGKNDSHSLPRSLQKQWTAPDTSKIPHTEQGDLIRKGRELVIHTSVFFGPHGSVASISNGMNCENCHMDGGTKPWANNFSSVGSIYPVFKSRRGQIETIEMRINDCFERSLNGSPIPDSGIEMKAMIAYIRWVGKDVNKGVKTKESGTENLPFLGRPADPDKGKIIYKASCETCHGKNGEGKLLPNGKEYLYPPLWGRHSYNTGAGIFRISK
;
A
#
# COMPACT_ATOMS: atom_id res chain seq x y z
N HIS A 1 -48.41 11.95 11.56
CA HIS A 1 -47.21 12.73 11.18
C HIS A 1 -46.20 11.83 10.49
N ASP A 2 -46.33 11.74 9.15
CA ASP A 2 -45.40 11.04 8.28
C ASP A 2 -44.10 11.82 8.14
N LYS A 3 -42.99 11.25 8.63
CA LYS A 3 -41.65 11.74 8.33
C LYS A 3 -41.16 11.05 7.05
N LYS A 4 -41.25 11.74 5.91
CA LYS A 4 -40.55 11.35 4.66
C LYS A 4 -39.04 11.30 4.91
N LYS A 5 -38.46 10.07 4.89
CA LYS A 5 -37.01 9.88 4.76
C LYS A 5 -36.62 10.20 3.32
N GLY A 6 -35.90 11.30 3.14
CA GLY A 6 -35.24 11.62 1.88
C GLY A 6 -34.18 10.56 1.57
N LYS A 7 -34.37 9.81 0.52
CA LYS A 7 -33.33 8.97 -0.10
C LYS A 7 -32.40 9.90 -0.87
N ASN A 8 -31.17 10.05 -0.39
CA ASN A 8 -30.08 10.55 -1.22
C ASN A 8 -29.66 9.41 -2.17
N ASP A 9 -30.27 9.36 -3.34
CA ASP A 9 -29.82 8.53 -4.44
C ASP A 9 -28.57 9.19 -5.07
N SER A 10 -27.39 8.82 -4.55
CA SER A 10 -26.15 9.05 -5.30
C SER A 10 -26.18 8.12 -6.51
N HIS A 11 -26.42 8.67 -7.70
CA HIS A 11 -26.35 7.98 -8.98
C HIS A 11 -24.91 7.55 -9.28
N SER A 12 -24.43 6.51 -8.63
CA SER A 12 -23.22 5.82 -9.07
C SER A 12 -23.61 4.85 -10.19
N LEU A 13 -22.95 4.99 -11.34
CA LEU A 13 -23.12 4.05 -12.45
C LEU A 13 -22.96 2.60 -11.96
N PRO A 14 -23.74 1.65 -12.51
CA PRO A 14 -23.58 0.23 -12.21
C PRO A 14 -22.11 -0.20 -12.36
N ARG A 15 -21.62 -1.03 -11.46
CA ARG A 15 -20.21 -1.49 -11.40
C ARG A 15 -19.69 -2.05 -12.73
N SER A 16 -20.57 -2.58 -13.58
CA SER A 16 -20.29 -3.11 -14.93
C SER A 16 -19.99 -2.05 -15.98
N LEU A 17 -20.39 -0.78 -15.75
CA LEU A 17 -20.22 0.33 -16.70
C LEU A 17 -19.07 1.28 -16.27
N GLN A 18 -18.40 1.03 -15.16
CA GLN A 18 -17.25 1.83 -14.76
C GLN A 18 -16.05 1.48 -15.64
N LYS A 19 -15.50 2.49 -16.33
CA LYS A 19 -14.26 2.34 -17.09
C LYS A 19 -13.18 1.76 -16.20
N GLN A 20 -12.50 0.71 -16.68
CA GLN A 20 -11.36 0.14 -15.97
C GLN A 20 -10.31 1.22 -15.75
N TRP A 21 -9.82 1.36 -14.51
CA TRP A 21 -8.74 2.28 -14.22
C TRP A 21 -7.43 1.79 -14.85
N THR A 22 -6.71 2.73 -15.44
CA THR A 22 -5.37 2.49 -15.97
C THR A 22 -4.41 3.47 -15.30
N ALA A 23 -3.28 2.96 -14.85
CA ALA A 23 -2.26 3.80 -14.24
C ALA A 23 -1.75 4.87 -15.21
N PRO A 24 -1.52 6.09 -14.75
CA PRO A 24 -0.92 7.12 -15.58
C PRO A 24 0.50 6.74 -15.99
N ASP A 25 0.87 7.07 -17.22
CA ASP A 25 2.21 6.87 -17.76
C ASP A 25 3.21 7.79 -17.05
N THR A 26 4.18 7.21 -16.35
CA THR A 26 5.18 7.95 -15.56
C THR A 26 6.09 8.84 -16.43
N SER A 27 6.25 8.55 -17.72
CA SER A 27 6.98 9.41 -18.65
C SER A 27 6.29 10.78 -18.87
N LYS A 28 5.00 10.86 -18.54
CA LYS A 28 4.18 12.09 -18.64
C LYS A 28 4.14 12.93 -17.37
N ILE A 29 4.96 12.61 -16.37
CA ILE A 29 5.13 13.51 -15.22
C ILE A 29 5.76 14.82 -15.72
N PRO A 30 5.12 15.99 -15.50
CA PRO A 30 5.58 17.24 -16.08
C PRO A 30 6.94 17.67 -15.56
N HIS A 31 7.74 18.37 -16.41
CA HIS A 31 9.03 18.94 -16.03
C HIS A 31 8.82 20.28 -15.32
N THR A 32 8.31 20.21 -14.10
CA THR A 32 8.01 21.35 -13.23
C THR A 32 8.39 20.99 -11.80
N GLU A 33 8.44 21.96 -10.91
CA GLU A 33 8.68 21.76 -9.47
C GLU A 33 7.72 20.72 -8.85
N GLN A 34 6.43 20.80 -9.23
CA GLN A 34 5.43 19.80 -8.83
C GLN A 34 5.73 18.42 -9.42
N GLY A 35 6.20 18.34 -10.66
CA GLY A 35 6.59 17.08 -11.28
C GLY A 35 7.85 16.48 -10.64
N ASP A 36 8.81 17.30 -10.20
CA ASP A 36 9.98 16.85 -9.45
C ASP A 36 9.58 16.27 -8.10
N LEU A 37 8.62 16.89 -7.42
CA LEU A 37 8.06 16.38 -6.18
C LEU A 37 7.37 15.02 -6.39
N ILE A 38 6.63 14.84 -7.49
CA ILE A 38 6.00 13.57 -7.86
C ILE A 38 7.06 12.50 -8.13
N ARG A 39 8.12 12.81 -8.89
CA ARG A 39 9.24 11.89 -9.14
C ARG A 39 9.93 11.48 -7.85
N LYS A 40 10.25 12.46 -6.99
CA LYS A 40 10.80 12.17 -5.66
C LYS A 40 9.90 11.24 -4.85
N GLY A 41 8.58 11.49 -4.87
CA GLY A 41 7.60 10.63 -4.19
C GLY A 41 7.59 9.20 -4.72
N ARG A 42 7.71 9.02 -6.03
CA ARG A 42 7.84 7.71 -6.65
C ARG A 42 9.08 6.96 -6.16
N GLU A 43 10.24 7.61 -6.17
CA GLU A 43 11.49 7.02 -5.68
C GLU A 43 11.39 6.62 -4.20
N LEU A 44 10.79 7.46 -3.36
CA LEU A 44 10.56 7.16 -1.95
C LEU A 44 9.67 5.94 -1.73
N VAL A 45 8.67 5.72 -2.60
CA VAL A 45 7.78 4.54 -2.56
C VAL A 45 8.49 3.28 -3.04
N ILE A 46 9.24 3.36 -4.14
CA ILE A 46 9.91 2.21 -4.74
C ILE A 46 11.12 1.78 -3.90
N HIS A 47 11.89 2.73 -3.41
CA HIS A 47 13.14 2.52 -2.69
C HIS A 47 13.09 2.99 -1.24
N THR A 48 11.96 2.77 -0.55
CA THR A 48 11.74 3.28 0.82
C THR A 48 12.90 2.95 1.75
N SER A 49 13.44 1.74 1.67
CA SER A 49 14.53 1.29 2.56
C SER A 49 15.88 1.97 2.28
N VAL A 50 16.11 2.48 1.07
CA VAL A 50 17.30 3.28 0.75
C VAL A 50 17.27 4.64 1.47
N PHE A 51 16.07 5.17 1.69
CA PHE A 51 15.87 6.46 2.36
C PHE A 51 15.65 6.31 3.87
N PHE A 52 14.92 5.29 4.30
CA PHE A 52 14.45 5.15 5.69
C PHE A 52 14.75 3.80 6.32
N GLY A 53 15.35 2.85 5.61
CA GLY A 53 15.73 1.54 6.13
C GLY A 53 16.87 1.60 7.15
N PRO A 54 17.42 0.44 7.57
CA PRO A 54 18.47 0.35 8.58
C PRO A 54 19.73 1.17 8.25
N HIS A 55 19.94 1.47 6.97
CA HIS A 55 21.03 2.32 6.46
C HIS A 55 20.49 3.45 5.59
N GLY A 56 19.33 3.98 5.96
CA GLY A 56 18.61 4.99 5.20
C GLY A 56 19.37 6.31 5.11
N SER A 57 19.39 6.92 3.91
CA SER A 57 20.08 8.17 3.65
C SER A 57 19.39 9.40 4.27
N VAL A 58 18.12 9.31 4.59
CA VAL A 58 17.33 10.36 5.28
C VAL A 58 17.25 10.07 6.78
N ALA A 59 16.89 8.85 7.15
CA ALA A 59 16.79 8.41 8.54
C ALA A 59 16.83 6.88 8.63
N SER A 60 17.34 6.33 9.73
CA SER A 60 17.32 4.88 10.02
C SER A 60 16.15 4.55 10.94
N ILE A 61 14.93 4.58 10.41
CA ILE A 61 13.69 4.49 11.19
C ILE A 61 12.77 3.33 10.80
N SER A 62 13.12 2.55 9.77
CA SER A 62 12.30 1.42 9.34
C SER A 62 13.14 0.18 9.04
N ASN A 63 12.46 -0.92 8.66
CA ASN A 63 13.13 -2.15 8.24
C ASN A 63 13.62 -2.06 6.77
N GLY A 64 14.16 -3.16 6.23
CA GLY A 64 14.66 -3.22 4.85
C GLY A 64 13.57 -3.38 3.77
N MET A 65 12.30 -3.21 4.10
CA MET A 65 11.19 -3.31 3.15
C MET A 65 10.90 -1.97 2.47
N ASN A 66 10.37 -2.07 1.26
CA ASN A 66 9.87 -0.94 0.49
C ASN A 66 8.34 -0.92 0.48
N CYS A 67 7.72 0.24 0.31
CA CYS A 67 6.28 0.34 0.09
C CYS A 67 5.85 -0.50 -1.13
N GLU A 68 6.68 -0.57 -2.16
CA GLU A 68 6.50 -1.36 -3.37
C GLU A 68 6.35 -2.87 -3.10
N ASN A 69 6.92 -3.41 -2.03
CA ASN A 69 6.76 -4.83 -1.70
C ASN A 69 5.28 -5.23 -1.47
N CYS A 70 4.41 -4.27 -1.12
CA CYS A 70 2.97 -4.47 -0.98
C CYS A 70 2.16 -3.69 -2.02
N HIS A 71 2.69 -2.55 -2.51
CA HIS A 71 2.07 -1.68 -3.49
C HIS A 71 2.79 -1.82 -4.83
N MET A 72 2.66 -2.99 -5.46
CA MET A 72 3.47 -3.42 -6.60
C MET A 72 3.49 -2.42 -7.75
N ASP A 73 4.62 -2.38 -8.46
CA ASP A 73 4.91 -1.47 -9.56
C ASP A 73 4.78 0.00 -9.11
N GLY A 74 5.30 0.32 -7.92
CA GLY A 74 5.18 1.65 -7.32
C GLY A 74 3.73 2.04 -6.99
N GLY A 75 2.86 1.08 -6.73
CA GLY A 75 1.44 1.31 -6.45
C GLY A 75 0.58 1.53 -7.69
N THR A 76 1.03 1.08 -8.87
CA THR A 76 0.29 1.22 -10.13
C THR A 76 -0.33 -0.09 -10.62
N LYS A 77 0.06 -1.25 -10.06
CA LYS A 77 -0.42 -2.56 -10.51
C LYS A 77 -1.87 -2.82 -10.07
N PRO A 78 -2.80 -3.13 -11.00
CA PRO A 78 -4.16 -3.54 -10.65
C PRO A 78 -4.16 -4.73 -9.68
N TRP A 79 -5.10 -4.75 -8.73
CA TRP A 79 -5.28 -5.81 -7.73
C TRP A 79 -4.10 -6.08 -6.78
N ALA A 80 -3.12 -5.19 -6.77
CA ALA A 80 -1.94 -5.27 -5.92
C ALA A 80 -1.80 -4.04 -5.00
N ASN A 81 -2.88 -3.69 -4.29
CA ASN A 81 -2.96 -2.55 -3.38
C ASN A 81 -2.54 -1.22 -4.04
N ASN A 82 -2.96 -0.98 -5.29
CA ASN A 82 -2.58 0.24 -6.00
C ASN A 82 -3.14 1.52 -5.37
N PHE A 83 -2.59 2.66 -5.76
CA PHE A 83 -2.95 3.97 -5.21
C PHE A 83 -4.10 4.68 -5.94
N SER A 84 -4.74 4.04 -6.92
CA SER A 84 -5.78 4.65 -7.76
C SER A 84 -6.85 5.42 -6.98
N SER A 85 -7.31 4.84 -5.87
CA SER A 85 -8.43 5.39 -5.10
C SER A 85 -8.02 6.22 -3.90
N VAL A 86 -6.73 6.32 -3.58
CA VAL A 86 -6.28 6.98 -2.34
C VAL A 86 -6.62 8.46 -2.38
N GLY A 87 -6.22 9.18 -3.44
CA GLY A 87 -6.51 10.60 -3.59
C GLY A 87 -8.00 10.93 -3.67
N SER A 88 -8.82 10.01 -4.18
CA SER A 88 -10.26 10.20 -4.31
C SER A 88 -11.02 9.98 -2.99
N ILE A 89 -10.55 9.05 -2.13
CA ILE A 89 -11.26 8.63 -0.92
C ILE A 89 -10.83 9.40 0.32
N TYR A 90 -9.53 9.67 0.46
CA TYR A 90 -9.01 10.35 1.64
C TYR A 90 -9.25 11.87 1.60
N PRO A 91 -9.50 12.52 2.76
CA PRO A 91 -9.63 11.94 4.08
C PRO A 91 -10.91 11.12 4.25
N VAL A 92 -10.89 10.08 5.10
CA VAL A 92 -12.01 9.17 5.30
C VAL A 92 -12.17 8.76 6.76
N PHE A 93 -13.42 8.65 7.24
CA PHE A 93 -13.68 8.14 8.59
C PHE A 93 -13.33 6.66 8.68
N LYS A 94 -12.52 6.29 9.68
CA LYS A 94 -12.15 4.91 9.99
C LYS A 94 -12.76 4.49 11.32
N SER A 95 -13.80 3.68 11.26
CA SER A 95 -14.52 3.19 12.44
C SER A 95 -13.61 2.53 13.47
N ARG A 96 -12.59 1.78 13.01
CA ARG A 96 -11.60 1.14 13.90
C ARG A 96 -10.76 2.13 14.73
N ARG A 97 -10.55 3.34 14.20
CA ARG A 97 -9.83 4.42 14.90
C ARG A 97 -10.77 5.43 15.57
N GLY A 98 -12.06 5.42 15.21
CA GLY A 98 -13.04 6.39 15.67
C GLY A 98 -12.82 7.82 15.16
N GLN A 99 -11.99 8.02 14.14
CA GLN A 99 -11.61 9.34 13.65
C GLN A 99 -11.44 9.39 12.12
N ILE A 100 -11.36 10.62 11.59
CA ILE A 100 -10.99 10.87 10.19
C ILE A 100 -9.50 10.58 10.02
N GLU A 101 -9.17 9.73 9.07
CA GLU A 101 -7.80 9.38 8.68
C GLU A 101 -7.41 10.16 7.42
N THR A 102 -6.28 10.85 7.47
CA THR A 102 -5.67 11.54 6.31
C THR A 102 -4.69 10.63 5.57
N ILE A 103 -4.16 11.08 4.43
CA ILE A 103 -3.13 10.32 3.70
C ILE A 103 -1.84 10.26 4.52
N GLU A 104 -1.47 11.34 5.19
CA GLU A 104 -0.30 11.44 6.07
C GLU A 104 -0.39 10.38 7.19
N MET A 105 -1.51 10.35 7.90
CA MET A 105 -1.77 9.35 8.94
C MET A 105 -1.70 7.93 8.39
N ARG A 106 -2.20 7.72 7.16
CA ARG A 106 -2.17 6.40 6.52
C ARG A 106 -0.75 5.99 6.12
N ILE A 107 0.08 6.90 5.62
CA ILE A 107 1.49 6.66 5.32
C ILE A 107 2.24 6.30 6.61
N ASN A 108 2.07 7.09 7.66
CA ASN A 108 2.71 6.86 8.95
C ASN A 108 2.26 5.55 9.60
N ASP A 109 0.98 5.17 9.49
CA ASP A 109 0.49 3.85 9.91
C ASP A 109 1.22 2.71 9.17
N CYS A 110 1.60 2.90 7.92
CA CYS A 110 2.40 1.92 7.18
C CYS A 110 3.85 1.89 7.67
N PHE A 111 4.48 3.03 7.95
CA PHE A 111 5.81 3.07 8.55
C PHE A 111 5.86 2.32 9.87
N GLU A 112 4.91 2.58 10.78
CA GLU A 112 4.88 1.94 12.10
C GLU A 112 4.54 0.45 12.03
N ARG A 113 3.58 0.05 11.20
CA ARG A 113 3.02 -1.31 11.22
C ARG A 113 3.60 -2.21 10.14
N SER A 114 3.70 -1.73 8.90
CA SER A 114 4.17 -2.54 7.77
C SER A 114 5.70 -2.55 7.69
N LEU A 115 6.32 -1.41 7.96
CA LEU A 115 7.78 -1.29 7.96
C LEU A 115 8.41 -1.44 9.34
N ASN A 116 7.60 -1.75 10.36
CA ASN A 116 8.01 -1.97 11.76
C ASN A 116 8.96 -0.88 12.28
N GLY A 117 8.61 0.36 12.01
CA GLY A 117 9.44 1.53 12.23
C GLY A 117 8.75 2.64 13.00
N SER A 118 9.19 3.86 12.75
CA SER A 118 8.67 5.10 13.34
C SER A 118 8.10 6.03 12.27
N PRO A 119 7.15 6.92 12.63
CA PRO A 119 6.56 7.85 11.68
C PRO A 119 7.57 8.89 11.17
N ILE A 120 7.35 9.35 9.94
CA ILE A 120 8.07 10.50 9.37
C ILE A 120 7.28 11.80 9.63
N PRO A 121 7.96 12.98 9.68
CA PRO A 121 7.27 14.25 9.91
C PRO A 121 6.23 14.57 8.84
N ASP A 122 4.99 14.89 9.26
CA ASP A 122 3.89 15.21 8.35
C ASP A 122 4.19 16.44 7.46
N SER A 123 4.92 17.42 7.99
CA SER A 123 5.33 18.63 7.25
C SER A 123 6.58 18.43 6.39
N GLY A 124 7.25 17.26 6.48
CA GLY A 124 8.49 16.95 5.78
C GLY A 124 8.32 16.91 4.27
N ILE A 125 9.42 17.18 3.56
CA ILE A 125 9.42 17.14 2.09
C ILE A 125 9.19 15.72 1.56
N GLU A 126 9.62 14.70 2.29
CA GLU A 126 9.41 13.29 1.96
C GLU A 126 7.92 12.92 2.03
N MET A 127 7.21 13.33 3.09
CA MET A 127 5.77 13.14 3.22
C MET A 127 5.02 13.84 2.08
N LYS A 128 5.35 15.11 1.82
CA LYS A 128 4.76 15.90 0.73
C LYS A 128 4.98 15.23 -0.64
N ALA A 129 6.18 14.71 -0.88
CA ALA A 129 6.53 14.02 -2.11
C ALA A 129 5.74 12.72 -2.28
N MET A 130 5.67 11.88 -1.25
CA MET A 130 4.87 10.64 -1.28
C MET A 130 3.39 10.94 -1.57
N ILE A 131 2.82 11.94 -0.91
CA ILE A 131 1.43 12.35 -1.14
C ILE A 131 1.23 12.87 -2.55
N ALA A 132 2.15 13.68 -3.07
CA ALA A 132 2.09 14.18 -4.44
C ALA A 132 2.05 13.04 -5.46
N TYR A 133 2.92 12.04 -5.29
CA TYR A 133 2.94 10.85 -6.13
C TYR A 133 1.65 10.01 -6.00
N ILE A 134 1.23 9.70 -4.79
CA ILE A 134 0.02 8.91 -4.54
C ILE A 134 -1.21 9.58 -5.16
N ARG A 135 -1.35 10.91 -5.01
CA ARG A 135 -2.44 11.66 -5.65
C ARG A 135 -2.33 11.69 -7.16
N TRP A 136 -1.11 11.77 -7.69
CA TRP A 136 -0.88 11.75 -9.12
C TRP A 136 -1.27 10.39 -9.75
N VAL A 137 -1.00 9.28 -9.08
CA VAL A 137 -1.42 7.93 -9.54
C VAL A 137 -2.94 7.84 -9.66
N GLY A 138 -3.68 8.46 -8.76
CA GLY A 138 -5.15 8.49 -8.77
C GLY A 138 -5.78 9.74 -9.39
N LYS A 139 -5.02 10.58 -10.13
CA LYS A 139 -5.44 11.90 -10.59
C LYS A 139 -6.71 11.92 -11.47
N ASP A 140 -6.96 10.85 -12.19
CA ASP A 140 -8.09 10.71 -13.11
C ASP A 140 -9.31 10.01 -12.45
N VAL A 141 -9.24 9.74 -11.13
CA VAL A 141 -10.33 9.12 -10.37
C VAL A 141 -11.14 10.18 -9.65
N ASN A 142 -12.42 10.27 -9.96
CA ASN A 142 -13.33 11.25 -9.38
C ASN A 142 -13.40 11.12 -7.84
N LYS A 143 -13.59 12.27 -7.16
CA LYS A 143 -13.71 12.32 -5.69
C LYS A 143 -14.82 11.40 -5.19
N GLY A 144 -14.51 10.61 -4.16
CA GLY A 144 -15.42 9.65 -3.56
C GLY A 144 -15.53 8.29 -4.30
N VAL A 145 -14.90 8.16 -5.48
CA VAL A 145 -14.95 6.92 -6.26
C VAL A 145 -13.83 5.97 -5.81
N LYS A 146 -14.19 4.72 -5.60
CA LYS A 146 -13.25 3.61 -5.40
C LYS A 146 -13.20 2.77 -6.67
N THR A 147 -12.04 2.70 -7.31
CA THR A 147 -11.85 1.87 -8.51
C THR A 147 -12.02 0.39 -8.17
N LYS A 148 -12.49 -0.39 -9.14
CA LYS A 148 -12.69 -1.83 -8.97
C LYS A 148 -11.38 -2.56 -8.65
N GLU A 149 -10.31 -2.15 -9.27
CA GLU A 149 -8.97 -2.75 -9.21
C GLU A 149 -8.15 -2.30 -7.98
N SER A 150 -8.69 -1.41 -7.13
CA SER A 150 -8.02 -0.98 -5.90
C SER A 150 -8.07 -2.08 -4.83
N GLY A 151 -6.98 -2.28 -4.11
CA GLY A 151 -6.86 -3.34 -3.11
C GLY A 151 -6.36 -4.64 -3.70
N THR A 152 -6.79 -5.75 -3.12
CA THR A 152 -6.47 -7.12 -3.59
C THR A 152 -7.73 -7.83 -4.02
N GLU A 153 -7.60 -8.86 -4.84
CA GLU A 153 -8.71 -9.73 -5.17
C GLU A 153 -9.17 -10.52 -3.93
N ASN A 154 -10.49 -10.61 -3.73
CA ASN A 154 -11.04 -11.37 -2.63
C ASN A 154 -11.09 -12.85 -3.00
N LEU A 155 -10.43 -13.68 -2.21
CA LEU A 155 -10.55 -15.13 -2.31
C LEU A 155 -11.80 -15.62 -1.55
N PRO A 156 -12.44 -16.72 -1.99
CA PRO A 156 -13.51 -17.37 -1.26
C PRO A 156 -13.02 -17.78 0.13
N PHE A 157 -13.89 -17.66 1.13
CA PHE A 157 -13.61 -18.18 2.46
C PHE A 157 -13.48 -19.71 2.43
N LEU A 158 -12.40 -20.23 2.98
CA LEU A 158 -12.20 -21.66 3.13
C LEU A 158 -12.98 -22.15 4.35
N GLY A 159 -14.04 -22.94 4.13
CA GLY A 159 -14.86 -23.52 5.20
C GLY A 159 -14.16 -24.63 6.02
N ARG A 160 -12.84 -24.59 6.17
CA ARG A 160 -12.04 -25.55 6.92
C ARG A 160 -10.90 -24.84 7.67
N PRO A 161 -10.40 -25.42 8.77
CA PRO A 161 -9.20 -24.92 9.45
C PRO A 161 -7.93 -25.03 8.57
N ALA A 162 -6.89 -24.28 8.95
CA ALA A 162 -5.57 -24.39 8.34
C ALA A 162 -5.02 -25.80 8.52
N ASP A 163 -4.26 -26.25 7.52
CA ASP A 163 -3.60 -27.55 7.48
C ASP A 163 -2.10 -27.32 7.26
N PRO A 164 -1.26 -27.42 8.30
CA PRO A 164 0.16 -27.11 8.22
C PRO A 164 0.94 -28.00 7.25
N ASP A 165 0.57 -29.26 7.10
CA ASP A 165 1.26 -30.19 6.20
C ASP A 165 1.00 -29.86 4.73
N LYS A 166 -0.26 -29.59 4.39
CA LYS A 166 -0.60 -29.06 3.07
C LYS A 166 -0.01 -27.69 2.84
N GLY A 167 -0.01 -26.82 3.87
CA GLY A 167 0.63 -25.51 3.82
C GLY A 167 2.11 -25.59 3.48
N LYS A 168 2.84 -26.55 4.07
CA LYS A 168 4.26 -26.80 3.78
C LYS A 168 4.50 -27.21 2.32
N ILE A 169 3.63 -28.06 1.77
CA ILE A 169 3.72 -28.50 0.36
C ILE A 169 3.48 -27.30 -0.57
N ILE A 170 2.43 -26.52 -0.30
CA ILE A 170 2.10 -25.32 -1.08
C ILE A 170 3.20 -24.27 -0.97
N TYR A 171 3.75 -24.06 0.23
CA TYR A 171 4.84 -23.11 0.44
C TYR A 171 6.05 -23.44 -0.42
N LYS A 172 6.49 -24.71 -0.42
CA LYS A 172 7.59 -25.19 -1.26
C LYS A 172 7.33 -24.97 -2.75
N ALA A 173 6.11 -25.25 -3.20
CA ALA A 173 5.76 -25.19 -4.61
C ALA A 173 5.58 -23.75 -5.12
N SER A 174 5.10 -22.83 -4.28
CA SER A 174 4.60 -21.53 -4.74
C SER A 174 5.23 -20.31 -4.06
N CYS A 175 5.86 -20.47 -2.89
CA CYS A 175 6.32 -19.34 -2.08
C CYS A 175 7.85 -19.35 -1.84
N GLU A 176 8.45 -20.52 -1.68
CA GLU A 176 9.86 -20.70 -1.32
C GLU A 176 10.81 -20.02 -2.32
N THR A 177 10.49 -20.09 -3.61
CA THR A 177 11.31 -19.49 -4.68
C THR A 177 11.54 -18.00 -4.45
N CYS A 178 10.53 -17.28 -3.97
CA CYS A 178 10.61 -15.85 -3.69
C CYS A 178 10.99 -15.56 -2.23
N HIS A 179 10.31 -16.17 -1.27
CA HIS A 179 10.47 -15.84 0.13
C HIS A 179 11.56 -16.60 0.89
N GLY A 180 12.30 -17.50 0.20
CA GLY A 180 13.35 -18.33 0.81
C GLY A 180 12.80 -19.57 1.49
N LYS A 181 13.69 -20.52 1.79
CA LYS A 181 13.34 -21.85 2.32
C LYS A 181 12.56 -21.80 3.65
N ASN A 182 12.89 -20.81 4.47
CA ASN A 182 12.30 -20.62 5.80
C ASN A 182 11.50 -19.31 5.91
N GLY A 183 11.21 -18.62 4.80
CA GLY A 183 10.50 -17.35 4.83
C GLY A 183 11.37 -16.14 5.18
N GLU A 184 12.68 -16.26 5.09
CA GLU A 184 13.67 -15.22 5.42
C GLU A 184 13.72 -14.06 4.39
N GLY A 185 13.08 -14.24 3.24
CA GLY A 185 13.11 -13.27 2.14
C GLY A 185 14.39 -13.33 1.31
N LYS A 186 14.50 -12.45 0.32
CA LYS A 186 15.68 -12.29 -0.53
C LYS A 186 16.03 -10.82 -0.68
N LEU A 187 17.26 -10.47 -0.35
CA LEU A 187 17.80 -9.13 -0.60
C LEU A 187 18.16 -8.94 -2.09
N LEU A 188 18.11 -7.70 -2.53
CA LEU A 188 18.76 -7.28 -3.78
C LEU A 188 20.28 -7.38 -3.64
N PRO A 189 21.04 -7.40 -4.77
CA PRO A 189 22.51 -7.44 -4.74
C PRO A 189 23.17 -6.31 -3.95
N ASN A 190 22.48 -5.18 -3.76
CA ASN A 190 22.97 -4.05 -2.96
C ASN A 190 22.98 -4.35 -1.44
N GLY A 191 22.39 -5.46 -1.00
CA GLY A 191 22.31 -5.88 0.40
C GLY A 191 21.49 -4.98 1.32
N LYS A 192 20.79 -3.98 0.78
CA LYS A 192 20.06 -2.95 1.55
C LYS A 192 18.54 -3.04 1.44
N GLU A 193 18.08 -3.59 0.35
CA GLU A 193 16.65 -3.68 0.03
C GLU A 193 16.23 -5.13 -0.16
N TYR A 194 15.00 -5.44 0.22
CA TYR A 194 14.39 -6.74 -0.09
C TYR A 194 13.76 -6.72 -1.48
N LEU A 195 14.22 -7.61 -2.35
CA LEU A 195 13.50 -7.97 -3.57
C LEU A 195 12.20 -8.68 -3.20
N TYR A 196 12.31 -9.66 -2.28
CA TYR A 196 11.16 -10.35 -1.70
C TYR A 196 11.26 -10.25 -0.18
N PRO A 197 10.29 -9.61 0.49
CA PRO A 197 10.38 -9.37 1.93
C PRO A 197 10.30 -10.67 2.74
N PRO A 198 10.89 -10.68 3.95
CA PRO A 198 10.73 -11.80 4.88
C PRO A 198 9.28 -11.90 5.38
N LEU A 199 8.85 -13.11 5.68
CA LEU A 199 7.51 -13.39 6.21
C LEU A 199 7.43 -13.28 7.74
N TRP A 200 8.56 -13.14 8.42
CA TRP A 200 8.69 -13.07 9.87
C TRP A 200 9.93 -12.29 10.30
N GLY A 201 10.03 -12.02 11.61
CA GLY A 201 11.18 -11.33 12.20
C GLY A 201 11.10 -9.80 12.09
N ARG A 202 12.17 -9.16 12.60
CA ARG A 202 12.23 -7.67 12.73
C ARG A 202 12.19 -6.93 11.41
N HIS A 203 12.54 -7.57 10.30
CA HIS A 203 12.51 -7.01 8.96
C HIS A 203 11.22 -7.33 8.21
N SER A 204 10.23 -7.92 8.88
CA SER A 204 8.88 -8.11 8.40
C SER A 204 7.92 -7.12 9.06
N TYR A 205 6.62 -7.39 9.00
CA TYR A 205 5.61 -6.57 9.64
C TYR A 205 5.77 -6.52 11.16
N ASN A 206 5.37 -5.40 11.77
CA ASN A 206 5.10 -5.35 13.19
C ASN A 206 4.11 -6.46 13.60
N THR A 207 4.35 -7.11 14.74
CA THR A 207 3.53 -8.25 15.22
C THR A 207 2.04 -7.93 15.27
N GLY A 208 1.66 -6.74 15.73
CA GLY A 208 0.27 -6.30 15.75
C GLY A 208 -0.34 -6.09 14.37
N ALA A 209 0.47 -5.73 13.35
CA ALA A 209 -0.01 -5.58 11.99
C ALA A 209 -0.34 -6.91 11.32
N GLY A 210 0.44 -7.97 11.60
CA GLY A 210 0.23 -9.32 11.06
C GLY A 210 -1.11 -9.91 11.46
N ILE A 211 -1.48 -9.82 12.73
CA ILE A 211 -2.74 -10.35 13.27
C ILE A 211 -3.97 -9.79 12.53
N PHE A 212 -3.98 -8.50 12.22
CA PHE A 212 -5.12 -7.88 11.53
C PHE A 212 -5.27 -8.25 10.05
N ARG A 213 -4.24 -8.83 9.44
CA ARG A 213 -4.29 -9.28 8.04
C ARG A 213 -4.72 -10.74 7.89
N ILE A 214 -4.49 -11.55 8.93
CA ILE A 214 -4.81 -12.98 8.95
C ILE A 214 -6.25 -13.23 9.43
N SER A 215 -6.82 -12.31 10.20
CA SER A 215 -8.15 -12.45 10.82
C SER A 215 -9.32 -11.94 9.96
N LYS A 216 -9.14 -11.82 8.64
CA LYS A 216 -10.24 -11.48 7.71
C LYS A 216 -10.61 -12.64 6.85
#